data_d3ef4c755b7947bc67825f4e8c1e00e5
#
_entry.id   d3ef4c755b7947bc67825f4e8c1e00e5
#
_cell.length_a   1.000
_cell.length_b   1.000
_cell.length_c   1.000
_cell.angle_alpha   90.00
_cell.angle_beta   90.00
_cell.angle_gamma   90.00
#
_symmetry.space_group_name_H-M   'P 1'
#
loop_
_entity.id
_entity.type
_entity.pdbx_description
1 polymer ?
#
loop_
_entity_poly.entity_id
_entity_poly.type
_entity_poly.pdbx_seq_one_letter_code
_entity_poly.pdbx_strand_id
1 'polypeptide(L)'
;ESIKSGINEYYEILSKSLHGLSNDELMWRPNIHSNNIIFLVWHMALVEDNLVNKILLRQERIWISENYYEKYPSLKNEIGFGFSQKQINDFPNMDINWLSDYSAVIKNQTIDLLNKITEKDLSIKYNFFNRQVTGFFVLGRLMTELNQHLGQISYIRGMIRGLNK
;
A
#
# COMPACT_ATOMS: atom_id res chain seq x y z
N GLU A 1 1.87 -16.95 -11.45
CA GLU A 1 2.22 -16.03 -12.56
C GLU A 1 1.22 -14.86 -12.66
N SER A 2 -0.09 -15.11 -12.67
CA SER A 2 -1.12 -14.06 -12.79
C SER A 2 -1.02 -12.97 -11.71
N ILE A 3 -0.81 -13.35 -10.45
CA ILE A 3 -0.67 -12.38 -9.33
C ILE A 3 0.58 -11.52 -9.53
N LYS A 4 1.69 -12.12 -9.92
CA LYS A 4 2.95 -11.40 -10.19
C LYS A 4 2.79 -10.38 -11.33
N SER A 5 2.10 -10.77 -12.40
CA SER A 5 1.75 -9.85 -13.50
C SER A 5 0.91 -8.68 -12.98
N GLY A 6 -0.12 -8.96 -12.18
CA GLY A 6 -0.99 -7.94 -11.60
C GLY A 6 -0.24 -6.98 -10.65
N ILE A 7 0.72 -7.46 -9.85
CA ILE A 7 1.58 -6.61 -9.00
C ILE A 7 2.43 -5.67 -9.87
N ASN A 8 3.05 -6.19 -10.93
CA ASN A 8 3.86 -5.34 -11.82
C ASN A 8 3.01 -4.27 -12.52
N GLU A 9 1.84 -4.64 -13.02
CA GLU A 9 0.89 -3.71 -13.65
C GLU A 9 0.42 -2.63 -12.65
N TYR A 10 0.07 -3.04 -11.42
CA TYR A 10 -0.29 -2.11 -10.35
C TYR A 10 0.79 -1.02 -10.15
N TYR A 11 2.05 -1.42 -10.00
CA TYR A 11 3.15 -0.47 -9.77
C TYR A 11 3.44 0.42 -10.99
N GLU A 12 3.25 -0.11 -12.20
CA GLU A 12 3.35 0.70 -13.43
C GLU A 12 2.28 1.78 -13.48
N ILE A 13 1.02 1.42 -13.21
CA ILE A 13 -0.10 2.36 -13.20
C ILE A 13 0.05 3.36 -12.06
N LEU A 14 0.48 2.91 -10.85
CA LEU A 14 0.74 3.78 -9.72
C LEU A 14 1.79 4.84 -10.08
N SER A 15 2.93 4.44 -10.65
CA SER A 15 3.98 5.36 -11.10
C SER A 15 3.46 6.39 -12.10
N LYS A 16 2.67 5.95 -13.09
CA LYS A 16 2.02 6.87 -14.06
C LYS A 16 1.04 7.82 -13.37
N SER A 17 0.28 7.32 -12.40
CA SER A 17 -0.71 8.12 -11.66
C SER A 17 -0.08 9.18 -10.76
N LEU A 18 1.15 8.96 -10.30
CA LEU A 18 1.89 9.92 -9.46
C LEU A 18 2.73 10.90 -10.29
N HIS A 19 3.04 10.55 -11.54
CA HIS A 19 3.95 11.34 -12.37
C HIS A 19 3.50 12.79 -12.55
N GLY A 20 4.41 13.73 -12.25
CA GLY A 20 4.21 15.15 -12.45
C GLY A 20 3.23 15.83 -11.50
N LEU A 21 2.71 15.13 -10.48
CA LEU A 21 1.89 15.76 -9.45
C LEU A 21 2.78 16.60 -8.52
N SER A 22 2.34 17.82 -8.23
CA SER A 22 2.96 18.66 -7.22
C SER A 22 2.59 18.18 -5.80
N ASN A 23 3.34 18.67 -4.80
CA ASN A 23 3.04 18.34 -3.41
C ASN A 23 1.62 18.77 -3.00
N ASP A 24 1.16 19.94 -3.44
CA ASP A 24 -0.20 20.41 -3.15
C ASP A 24 -1.26 19.51 -3.77
N GLU A 25 -1.03 19.00 -4.98
CA GLU A 25 -1.92 18.05 -5.64
C GLU A 25 -1.92 16.69 -4.94
N LEU A 26 -0.77 16.23 -4.46
CA LEU A 26 -0.66 14.98 -3.69
C LEU A 26 -1.39 15.07 -2.33
N MET A 27 -1.42 16.26 -1.73
CA MET A 27 -2.11 16.52 -0.46
C MET A 27 -3.57 16.94 -0.63
N TRP A 28 -4.01 17.23 -1.87
CA TRP A 28 -5.37 17.64 -2.13
C TRP A 28 -6.39 16.54 -1.82
N ARG A 29 -7.54 16.93 -1.30
CA ARG A 29 -8.67 16.04 -0.99
C ARG A 29 -9.93 16.50 -1.70
N PRO A 30 -10.71 15.59 -2.29
CA PRO A 30 -12.02 15.90 -2.89
C PRO A 30 -12.97 16.64 -1.93
N ASN A 31 -12.93 16.28 -0.65
CA ASN A 31 -13.61 16.96 0.45
C ASN A 31 -12.91 16.64 1.78
N ILE A 32 -13.37 17.26 2.87
CA ILE A 32 -12.75 17.11 4.21
C ILE A 32 -12.78 15.68 4.75
N HIS A 33 -13.69 14.83 4.26
CA HIS A 33 -13.86 13.44 4.69
C HIS A 33 -13.13 12.44 3.78
N SER A 34 -12.48 12.93 2.73
CA SER A 34 -11.75 12.08 1.77
C SER A 34 -10.28 11.94 2.13
N ASN A 35 -9.67 10.85 1.69
CA ASN A 35 -8.22 10.68 1.73
C ASN A 35 -7.56 11.52 0.64
N ASN A 36 -6.29 11.86 0.84
CA ASN A 36 -5.40 12.38 -0.20
C ASN A 36 -4.52 11.28 -0.79
N ILE A 37 -3.81 11.59 -1.86
CA ILE A 37 -2.95 10.62 -2.56
C ILE A 37 -1.80 10.14 -1.67
N ILE A 38 -1.16 11.01 -0.89
CA ILE A 38 -0.06 10.64 0.02
C ILE A 38 -0.52 9.59 1.02
N PHE A 39 -1.67 9.79 1.66
CA PHE A 39 -2.24 8.80 2.58
C PHE A 39 -2.48 7.45 1.89
N LEU A 40 -3.07 7.48 0.68
CA LEU A 40 -3.39 6.24 -0.05
C LEU A 40 -2.12 5.47 -0.43
N VAL A 41 -1.08 6.14 -0.90
CA VAL A 41 0.21 5.50 -1.25
C VAL A 41 0.86 4.90 0.00
N TRP A 42 0.93 5.65 1.11
CA TRP A 42 1.45 5.16 2.38
C TRP A 42 0.65 3.95 2.89
N HIS A 43 -0.67 4.06 2.89
CA HIS A 43 -1.56 2.98 3.34
C HIS A 43 -1.35 1.69 2.53
N MET A 44 -1.33 1.79 1.19
CA MET A 44 -1.11 0.63 0.32
C MET A 44 0.25 -0.04 0.57
N ALA A 45 1.33 0.74 0.71
CA ALA A 45 2.65 0.21 1.00
C ALA A 45 2.66 -0.53 2.35
N LEU A 46 2.04 0.03 3.40
CA LEU A 46 1.95 -0.62 4.71
C LEU A 46 1.04 -1.85 4.72
N VAL A 47 -0.04 -1.83 3.96
CA VAL A 47 -0.91 -3.01 3.81
C VAL A 47 -0.17 -4.14 3.09
N GLU A 48 0.52 -3.84 2.01
CA GLU A 48 1.34 -4.83 1.30
C GLU A 48 2.44 -5.39 2.21
N ASP A 49 3.20 -4.54 2.91
CA ASP A 49 4.20 -4.95 3.88
C ASP A 49 3.61 -5.85 4.98
N ASN A 50 2.45 -5.49 5.51
CA ASN A 50 1.79 -6.29 6.53
C ASN A 50 1.32 -7.65 5.99
N LEU A 51 0.72 -7.70 4.81
CA LEU A 51 0.21 -8.95 4.22
C LEU A 51 1.35 -9.88 3.81
N VAL A 52 2.40 -9.34 3.22
CA VAL A 52 3.55 -10.10 2.72
C VAL A 52 4.48 -10.48 3.87
N ASN A 53 5.04 -9.53 4.58
CA ASN A 53 6.06 -9.80 5.58
C ASN A 53 5.45 -10.37 6.86
N LYS A 54 4.48 -9.69 7.47
CA LYS A 54 3.96 -10.12 8.78
C LYS A 54 3.08 -11.36 8.68
N ILE A 55 2.25 -11.48 7.65
CA ILE A 55 1.29 -12.60 7.56
C ILE A 55 1.90 -13.77 6.79
N LEU A 56 2.29 -13.61 5.52
CA LEU A 56 2.76 -14.74 4.70
C LEU A 56 4.16 -15.20 5.10
N LEU A 57 5.11 -14.30 5.29
CA LEU A 57 6.49 -14.62 5.67
C LEU A 57 6.68 -14.81 7.18
N ARG A 58 5.72 -14.35 8.01
CA ARG A 58 5.78 -14.40 9.49
C ARG A 58 7.03 -13.69 10.03
N GLN A 59 7.39 -12.58 9.41
CA GLN A 59 8.51 -11.72 9.77
C GLN A 59 7.98 -10.37 10.26
N GLU A 60 8.86 -9.53 10.82
CA GLU A 60 8.49 -8.16 11.13
C GLU A 60 8.34 -7.35 9.83
N ARG A 61 7.43 -6.39 9.82
CA ARG A 61 7.26 -5.46 8.69
C ARG A 61 8.57 -4.72 8.42
N ILE A 62 8.90 -4.50 7.16
CA ILE A 62 10.04 -3.69 6.74
C ILE A 62 9.95 -2.28 7.30
N TRP A 63 8.74 -1.72 7.42
CA TRP A 63 8.47 -0.45 8.11
C TRP A 63 9.12 -0.37 9.49
N ILE A 64 9.15 -1.48 10.22
CA ILE A 64 9.73 -1.58 11.57
C ILE A 64 11.18 -2.04 11.51
N SER A 65 11.47 -3.14 10.83
CA SER A 65 12.79 -3.78 10.83
C SER A 65 13.89 -2.92 10.20
N GLU A 66 13.54 -2.10 9.21
CA GLU A 66 14.45 -1.17 8.53
C GLU A 66 14.31 0.29 9.04
N ASN A 67 13.60 0.48 10.15
CA ASN A 67 13.43 1.77 10.83
C ASN A 67 12.79 2.89 9.96
N TYR A 68 12.00 2.55 8.94
CA TYR A 68 11.29 3.56 8.14
C TYR A 68 10.39 4.46 8.99
N TYR A 69 9.79 3.92 10.06
CA TYR A 69 8.91 4.67 10.97
C TYR A 69 9.60 5.83 11.68
N GLU A 70 10.93 5.85 11.79
CA GLU A 70 11.65 6.91 12.54
C GLU A 70 11.42 8.30 11.93
N LYS A 71 11.19 8.39 10.63
CA LYS A 71 10.82 9.65 9.97
C LYS A 71 9.41 10.14 10.36
N TYR A 72 8.53 9.21 10.74
CA TYR A 72 7.13 9.48 11.13
C TYR A 72 6.74 8.63 12.34
N PRO A 73 7.29 8.91 13.55
CA PRO A 73 7.18 8.02 14.72
C PRO A 73 5.75 7.77 15.19
N SER A 74 4.84 8.74 14.99
CA SER A 74 3.42 8.60 15.32
C SER A 74 2.72 7.50 14.52
N LEU A 75 3.27 7.10 13.38
CA LEU A 75 2.73 6.07 12.50
C LEU A 75 3.39 4.70 12.67
N LYS A 76 4.27 4.53 13.65
CA LYS A 76 5.05 3.29 13.86
C LYS A 76 4.18 2.04 13.81
N ASN A 77 3.07 2.03 14.54
CA ASN A 77 2.20 0.86 14.70
C ASN A 77 0.98 0.89 13.79
N GLU A 78 0.82 1.95 13.00
CA GLU A 78 -0.34 2.17 12.17
C GLU A 78 -0.19 1.49 10.80
N ILE A 79 -1.33 1.25 10.17
CA ILE A 79 -1.45 0.85 8.75
C ILE A 79 -2.53 1.65 8.03
N GLY A 80 -3.15 2.61 8.71
CA GLY A 80 -4.19 3.49 8.15
C GLY A 80 -5.60 2.89 8.13
N PHE A 81 -5.79 1.68 8.64
CA PHE A 81 -7.11 1.05 8.66
C PHE A 81 -7.99 1.65 9.77
N GLY A 82 -9.17 2.13 9.39
CA GLY A 82 -10.16 2.68 10.34
C GLY A 82 -9.77 4.02 10.96
N PHE A 83 -8.91 4.80 10.31
CA PHE A 83 -8.54 6.14 10.79
C PHE A 83 -9.76 7.03 10.97
N SER A 84 -9.80 7.71 12.11
CA SER A 84 -10.77 8.77 12.39
C SER A 84 -10.50 10.02 11.54
N GLN A 85 -11.50 10.89 11.42
CA GLN A 85 -11.34 12.18 10.73
C GLN A 85 -10.17 12.99 11.28
N LYS A 86 -9.95 12.95 12.61
CA LYS A 86 -8.82 13.63 13.24
C LYS A 86 -7.49 13.08 12.76
N GLN A 87 -7.32 11.76 12.71
CA GLN A 87 -6.08 11.12 12.22
C GLN A 87 -5.82 11.43 10.75
N ILE A 88 -6.86 11.49 9.91
CA ILE A 88 -6.73 11.90 8.50
C ILE A 88 -6.34 13.38 8.39
N ASN A 89 -6.88 14.25 9.24
CA ASN A 89 -6.54 15.68 9.22
C ASN A 89 -5.11 15.95 9.71
N ASP A 90 -4.66 15.17 10.69
CA ASP A 90 -3.32 15.28 11.29
C ASP A 90 -2.27 14.44 10.53
N PHE A 91 -2.67 13.77 9.44
CA PHE A 91 -1.76 12.92 8.68
C PHE A 91 -0.62 13.75 8.07
N PRO A 92 0.64 13.34 8.25
CA PRO A 92 1.77 14.14 7.84
C PRO A 92 1.88 14.25 6.31
N ASN A 93 2.38 15.39 5.85
CA ASN A 93 2.81 15.55 4.46
C ASN A 93 4.13 14.79 4.26
N MET A 94 4.04 13.61 3.65
CA MET A 94 5.21 12.76 3.40
C MET A 94 5.87 13.10 2.07
N ASP A 95 7.18 13.00 2.03
CA ASP A 95 7.97 13.05 0.80
C ASP A 95 7.58 11.85 -0.09
N ILE A 96 7.01 12.15 -1.26
CA ILE A 96 6.55 11.12 -2.19
C ILE A 96 7.69 10.27 -2.77
N ASN A 97 8.89 10.83 -2.94
CA ASN A 97 10.04 10.08 -3.44
C ASN A 97 10.49 9.06 -2.40
N TRP A 98 10.63 9.48 -1.14
CA TRP A 98 10.96 8.58 -0.05
C TRP A 98 9.90 7.47 0.15
N LEU A 99 8.63 7.82 0.00
CA LEU A 99 7.53 6.86 0.09
C LEU A 99 7.53 5.87 -1.09
N SER A 100 7.90 6.34 -2.27
CA SER A 100 8.07 5.50 -3.46
C SER A 100 9.25 4.54 -3.31
N ASP A 101 10.36 4.99 -2.71
CA ASP A 101 11.52 4.13 -2.41
C ASP A 101 11.13 3.00 -1.44
N TYR A 102 10.41 3.33 -0.35
CA TYR A 102 9.88 2.32 0.55
C TYR A 102 8.95 1.33 -0.18
N SER A 103 8.03 1.84 -1.00
CA SER A 103 7.12 0.98 -1.79
C SER A 103 7.87 0.07 -2.75
N ALA A 104 8.98 0.54 -3.35
CA ALA A 104 9.81 -0.28 -4.23
C ALA A 104 10.50 -1.43 -3.47
N VAL A 105 10.94 -1.21 -2.24
CA VAL A 105 11.49 -2.28 -1.38
C VAL A 105 10.44 -3.34 -1.11
N ILE A 106 9.21 -2.92 -0.75
CA ILE A 106 8.11 -3.87 -0.51
C ILE A 106 7.74 -4.64 -1.78
N LYS A 107 7.64 -3.95 -2.93
CA LYS A 107 7.42 -4.60 -4.24
C LYS A 107 8.42 -5.72 -4.48
N ASN A 108 9.72 -5.45 -4.29
CA ASN A 108 10.76 -6.44 -4.52
C ASN A 108 10.57 -7.65 -3.60
N GLN A 109 10.26 -7.43 -2.33
CA GLN A 109 9.96 -8.50 -1.37
C GLN A 109 8.73 -9.32 -1.80
N THR A 110 7.68 -8.66 -2.27
CA THR A 110 6.48 -9.33 -2.79
C THR A 110 6.79 -10.20 -4.00
N ILE A 111 7.55 -9.67 -4.97
CA ILE A 111 7.96 -10.43 -6.16
C ILE A 111 8.86 -11.63 -5.79
N ASP A 112 9.77 -11.45 -4.85
CA ASP A 112 10.64 -12.54 -4.34
C ASP A 112 9.83 -13.62 -3.64
N LEU A 113 8.82 -13.26 -2.84
CA LEU A 113 7.89 -14.23 -2.27
C LEU A 113 7.14 -14.98 -3.38
N LEU A 114 6.56 -14.27 -4.36
CA LEU A 114 5.79 -14.88 -5.44
C LEU A 114 6.61 -15.79 -6.34
N ASN A 115 7.93 -15.61 -6.42
CA ASN A 115 8.83 -16.50 -7.12
C ASN A 115 9.12 -17.83 -6.38
N LYS A 116 8.90 -17.87 -5.06
CA LYS A 116 9.29 -18.96 -4.17
C LYS A 116 8.11 -19.71 -3.58
N ILE A 117 6.97 -19.02 -3.37
CA ILE A 117 5.82 -19.57 -2.69
C ILE A 117 5.16 -20.68 -3.50
N THR A 118 4.86 -21.79 -2.84
CA THR A 118 4.22 -22.95 -3.48
C THR A 118 2.71 -22.97 -3.18
N GLU A 119 1.97 -23.76 -3.95
CA GLU A 119 0.54 -24.00 -3.69
C GLU A 119 0.32 -24.61 -2.29
N LYS A 120 1.25 -25.46 -1.83
CA LYS A 120 1.23 -26.02 -0.48
C LYS A 120 1.32 -24.92 0.59
N ASP A 121 2.23 -23.97 0.44
CA ASP A 121 2.36 -22.84 1.35
C ASP A 121 1.10 -21.97 1.36
N LEU A 122 0.49 -21.75 0.19
CA LEU A 122 -0.75 -20.99 0.07
C LEU A 122 -1.98 -21.72 0.67
N SER A 123 -1.91 -23.04 0.83
CA SER A 123 -3.00 -23.84 1.41
C SER A 123 -2.99 -23.87 2.93
N ILE A 124 -1.87 -23.54 3.59
CA ILE A 124 -1.82 -23.50 5.05
C ILE A 124 -2.63 -22.33 5.62
N LYS A 125 -2.88 -22.39 6.94
CA LYS A 125 -3.64 -21.35 7.66
C LYS A 125 -2.71 -20.29 8.22
N TYR A 126 -3.14 -19.04 8.06
CA TYR A 126 -2.50 -17.85 8.58
C TYR A 126 -3.47 -17.10 9.50
N ASN A 127 -2.94 -16.47 10.54
CA ASN A 127 -3.71 -15.55 11.38
C ASN A 127 -3.96 -14.25 10.62
N PHE A 128 -5.22 -13.90 10.41
CA PHE A 128 -5.63 -12.67 9.76
C PHE A 128 -6.67 -11.98 10.65
N PHE A 129 -6.24 -10.97 11.40
CA PHE A 129 -7.04 -10.40 12.49
C PHE A 129 -7.54 -11.52 13.44
N ASN A 130 -8.85 -11.64 13.63
CA ASN A 130 -9.45 -12.60 14.56
C ASN A 130 -9.90 -13.90 13.87
N ARG A 131 -9.37 -14.25 12.69
CA ARG A 131 -9.74 -15.46 11.95
C ARG A 131 -8.56 -16.15 11.29
N GLN A 132 -8.75 -17.43 10.99
CA GLN A 132 -7.82 -18.24 10.21
C GLN A 132 -8.20 -18.18 8.72
N VAL A 133 -7.24 -17.85 7.87
CA VAL A 133 -7.43 -17.77 6.41
C VAL A 133 -6.30 -18.51 5.69
N THR A 134 -6.50 -18.86 4.43
CA THR A 134 -5.45 -19.45 3.59
C THR A 134 -4.54 -18.36 3.02
N GLY A 135 -3.32 -18.72 2.59
CA GLY A 135 -2.44 -17.82 1.84
C GLY A 135 -3.07 -17.33 0.53
N PHE A 136 -3.91 -18.16 -0.13
CA PHE A 136 -4.72 -17.73 -1.28
C PHE A 136 -5.61 -16.53 -0.94
N PHE A 137 -6.29 -16.58 0.21
CA PHE A 137 -7.10 -15.46 0.67
C PHE A 137 -6.25 -14.21 0.89
N VAL A 138 -5.06 -14.35 1.50
CA VAL A 138 -4.15 -13.22 1.78
C VAL A 138 -3.69 -12.56 0.48
N LEU A 139 -3.29 -13.35 -0.53
CA LEU A 139 -2.91 -12.81 -1.85
C LEU A 139 -4.10 -12.17 -2.59
N GLY A 140 -5.28 -12.77 -2.50
CA GLY A 140 -6.52 -12.18 -3.05
C GLY A 140 -6.84 -10.84 -2.39
N ARG A 141 -6.67 -10.75 -1.05
CA ARG A 141 -6.86 -9.51 -0.30
C ARG A 141 -5.84 -8.45 -0.70
N LEU A 142 -4.56 -8.83 -0.86
CA LEU A 142 -3.52 -7.91 -1.36
C LEU A 142 -3.94 -7.28 -2.68
N MET A 143 -4.31 -8.10 -3.68
CA MET A 143 -4.73 -7.59 -5.00
C MET A 143 -5.95 -6.67 -4.91
N THR A 144 -6.92 -7.00 -4.05
CA THR A 144 -8.12 -6.18 -3.87
C THR A 144 -7.78 -4.81 -3.27
N GLU A 145 -6.97 -4.77 -2.20
CA GLU A 145 -6.55 -3.52 -1.54
C GLU A 145 -5.78 -2.61 -2.49
N LEU A 146 -4.76 -3.15 -3.15
CA LEU A 146 -3.93 -2.37 -4.05
C LEU A 146 -4.74 -1.75 -5.19
N ASN A 147 -5.59 -2.54 -5.86
CA ASN A 147 -6.38 -2.06 -7.00
C ASN A 147 -7.51 -1.11 -6.58
N GLN A 148 -8.15 -1.34 -5.43
CA GLN A 148 -9.18 -0.45 -4.92
C GLN A 148 -8.64 0.96 -4.67
N HIS A 149 -7.47 1.06 -4.02
CA HIS A 149 -6.87 2.35 -3.70
C HIS A 149 -6.16 2.99 -4.90
N LEU A 150 -5.60 2.19 -5.81
CA LEU A 150 -5.09 2.70 -7.08
C LEU A 150 -6.21 3.38 -7.91
N GLY A 151 -7.41 2.78 -7.92
CA GLY A 151 -8.59 3.39 -8.54
C GLY A 151 -8.94 4.74 -7.91
N GLN A 152 -8.85 4.86 -6.57
CA GLN A 152 -9.06 6.13 -5.86
C GLN A 152 -7.99 7.18 -6.23
N ILE A 153 -6.71 6.81 -6.29
CA ILE A 153 -5.62 7.70 -6.71
C ILE A 153 -5.86 8.20 -8.15
N SER A 154 -6.16 7.29 -9.06
CA SER A 154 -6.42 7.63 -10.48
C SER A 154 -7.62 8.56 -10.62
N TYR A 155 -8.68 8.34 -9.82
CA TYR A 155 -9.86 9.20 -9.80
C TYR A 155 -9.53 10.59 -9.25
N ILE A 156 -8.81 10.68 -8.12
CA ILE A 156 -8.37 11.97 -7.54
C ILE A 156 -7.51 12.73 -8.55
N ARG A 157 -6.53 12.06 -9.19
CA ARG A 157 -5.73 12.67 -10.27
C ARG A 157 -6.62 13.22 -11.40
N GLY A 158 -7.60 12.43 -11.84
CA GLY A 158 -8.55 12.88 -12.87
C GLY A 158 -9.36 14.11 -12.47
N MET A 159 -9.73 14.24 -11.18
CA MET A 159 -10.40 15.44 -10.65
C MET A 159 -9.49 16.68 -10.68
N ILE A 160 -8.19 16.51 -10.44
CA ILE A 160 -7.21 17.60 -10.39
C ILE A 160 -6.80 18.02 -11.80
N ARG A 161 -6.43 17.06 -12.65
CA ARG A 161 -5.78 17.29 -13.96
C ARG A 161 -6.72 17.16 -15.15
N GLY A 162 -7.89 16.57 -14.98
CA GLY A 162 -8.78 16.18 -16.06
C GLY A 162 -8.44 14.82 -16.66
N LEU A 163 -9.26 14.38 -17.61
CA LEU A 163 -9.08 13.08 -18.27
C LEU A 163 -7.86 13.11 -19.20
N ASN A 164 -7.08 12.04 -19.19
CA ASN A 164 -5.94 11.80 -20.11
C ASN A 164 -4.81 12.86 -20.05
N LYS A 165 -4.57 13.47 -18.87
CA LYS A 165 -3.48 14.45 -18.67
C LYS A 165 -2.52 14.00 -17.58
#